data_e74014153a98bb701ca23a3c480c7fac
#
_entry.id   e74014153a98bb701ca23a3c480c7fac
#
_cell.length_a   1.000
_cell.length_b   1.000
_cell.length_c   1.000
_cell.angle_alpha   90.00
_cell.angle_beta   90.00
_cell.angle_gamma   90.00
#
_symmetry.space_group_name_H-M   'P 1'
#
loop_
_entity.id
_entity.type
_entity.pdbx_description
1 polymer ?
#
loop_
_entity_poly.entity_id
_entity_poly.type
_entity_poly.pdbx_seq_one_letter_code
_entity_poly.pdbx_strand_id
1 'polypeptide(L)'
;NRRSGNRISRELLEWGLPTAITLLEVLSAVKGKVDVIAAGGVTSSLNIAKSLALGAKAVGLAGLPVYLLMKYGRERLVREIKKIEKELRLIMLMSGAANLAELRQVPLVITGATAEWLRQRNIPFRP
;
A
#
# COMPACT_ATOMS: atom_id res chain seq x y z
N ASN A 1 23.32 -1.43 -3.83
CA ASN A 1 23.78 -2.26 -4.96
C ASN A 1 22.89 -3.49 -5.14
N ARG A 2 21.67 -3.31 -5.69
CA ARG A 2 20.70 -4.40 -5.93
C ARG A 2 20.92 -5.14 -7.27
N ARG A 3 22.10 -5.07 -7.85
CA ARG A 3 22.37 -5.62 -9.19
C ARG A 3 23.28 -6.85 -9.24
N SER A 4 23.80 -7.35 -8.14
CA SER A 4 24.36 -8.71 -8.12
C SER A 4 23.22 -9.69 -7.91
N GLY A 5 22.52 -10.02 -8.97
CA GLY A 5 21.45 -11.01 -8.96
C GLY A 5 21.99 -12.39 -8.65
N ASN A 6 22.20 -12.67 -7.39
CA ASN A 6 22.44 -14.02 -6.93
C ASN A 6 21.17 -14.84 -7.23
N ARG A 7 21.30 -16.00 -7.83
CA ARG A 7 20.19 -16.90 -8.23
C ARG A 7 19.21 -17.13 -7.07
N ILE A 8 19.73 -17.24 -5.85
CA ILE A 8 18.97 -17.36 -4.59
C ILE A 8 18.00 -16.20 -4.38
N SER A 9 18.40 -14.95 -4.72
CA SER A 9 17.55 -13.77 -4.54
C SER A 9 16.35 -13.76 -5.48
N ARG A 10 16.44 -14.37 -6.66
CA ARG A 10 15.31 -14.47 -7.61
C ARG A 10 14.26 -15.47 -7.15
N GLU A 11 14.69 -16.63 -6.67
CA GLU A 11 13.78 -17.63 -6.12
C GLU A 11 13.03 -17.12 -4.89
N LEU A 12 13.70 -16.35 -4.02
CA LEU A 12 13.07 -15.74 -2.86
C LEU A 12 12.08 -14.61 -3.21
N LEU A 13 12.23 -13.97 -4.37
CA LEU A 13 11.26 -12.96 -4.84
C LEU A 13 9.89 -13.59 -5.15
N GLU A 14 9.87 -14.81 -5.67
CA GLU A 14 8.63 -15.55 -5.95
C GLU A 14 7.96 -16.07 -4.66
N TRP A 15 8.72 -16.23 -3.58
CA TRP A 15 8.20 -16.60 -2.27
C TRP A 15 7.52 -15.43 -1.55
N GLY A 16 7.86 -14.21 -1.94
CA GLY A 16 7.37 -12.99 -1.29
C GLY A 16 5.89 -12.73 -1.57
N LEU A 17 5.12 -12.39 -0.54
CA LEU A 17 3.74 -11.95 -0.69
C LEU A 17 3.66 -10.47 -1.07
N PRO A 18 2.80 -10.08 -2.01
CA PRO A 18 2.48 -8.69 -2.28
C PRO A 18 1.96 -7.97 -1.03
N THR A 19 2.30 -6.69 -0.88
CA THR A 19 1.89 -5.87 0.27
C THR A 19 0.37 -5.85 0.50
N ALA A 20 -0.44 -5.86 -0.56
CA ALA A 20 -1.89 -5.91 -0.43
C ALA A 20 -2.37 -7.22 0.24
N ILE A 21 -1.79 -8.35 -0.12
CA ILE A 21 -2.11 -9.66 0.48
C ILE A 21 -1.67 -9.67 1.95
N THR A 22 -0.43 -9.30 2.23
CA THR A 22 0.11 -9.25 3.60
C THR A 22 -0.72 -8.32 4.49
N LEU A 23 -1.12 -7.15 3.97
CA LEU A 23 -1.97 -6.21 4.70
C LEU A 23 -3.30 -6.87 5.09
N LEU A 24 -3.98 -7.53 4.16
CA LEU A 24 -5.27 -8.18 4.40
C LEU A 24 -5.15 -9.36 5.36
N GLU A 25 -4.09 -10.16 5.28
CA GLU A 25 -3.77 -11.23 6.24
C GLU A 25 -3.63 -10.67 7.65
N VAL A 26 -2.82 -9.63 7.82
CA VAL A 26 -2.57 -9.00 9.13
C VAL A 26 -3.85 -8.38 9.68
N LEU A 27 -4.61 -7.62 8.86
CA LEU A 27 -5.87 -7.03 9.29
C LEU A 27 -6.89 -8.09 9.75
N SER A 28 -6.97 -9.20 9.03
CA SER A 28 -7.81 -10.34 9.41
C SER A 28 -7.38 -10.98 10.74
N ALA A 29 -6.09 -11.09 10.98
CA ALA A 29 -5.54 -11.69 12.20
C ALA A 29 -5.72 -10.79 13.42
N VAL A 30 -5.45 -9.48 13.29
CA VAL A 30 -5.52 -8.54 14.41
C VAL A 30 -6.94 -8.12 14.77
N LYS A 31 -7.89 -8.23 13.84
CA LYS A 31 -9.33 -7.95 14.05
C LYS A 31 -9.60 -6.60 14.74
N GLY A 32 -8.86 -5.57 14.33
CA GLY A 32 -8.99 -4.22 14.89
C GLY A 32 -8.38 -4.00 16.29
N LYS A 33 -7.71 -4.98 16.88
CA LYS A 33 -7.10 -4.84 18.21
C LYS A 33 -5.87 -3.94 18.23
N VAL A 34 -5.22 -3.77 17.09
CA VAL A 34 -4.05 -2.91 16.91
C VAL A 34 -4.13 -2.16 15.59
N ASP A 35 -3.53 -0.98 15.54
CA ASP A 35 -3.40 -0.21 14.31
C ASP A 35 -2.36 -0.86 13.39
N VAL A 36 -2.67 -0.97 12.11
CA VAL A 36 -1.79 -1.57 11.09
C VAL A 36 -1.28 -0.49 10.15
N ILE A 37 0.03 -0.44 9.97
CA ILE A 37 0.69 0.45 9.00
C ILE A 37 1.11 -0.38 7.80
N ALA A 38 0.62 -0.02 6.60
CA ALA A 38 1.05 -0.66 5.36
C ALA A 38 2.40 -0.08 4.90
N ALA A 39 3.38 -0.93 4.62
CA ALA A 39 4.67 -0.53 4.09
C ALA A 39 5.23 -1.60 3.14
N GLY A 40 6.16 -1.19 2.28
CA GLY A 40 6.79 -2.09 1.30
C GLY A 40 6.21 -1.92 -0.11
N GLY A 41 7.05 -1.48 -1.05
CA GLY A 41 6.68 -1.30 -2.46
C GLY A 41 5.66 -0.19 -2.76
N VAL A 42 5.21 0.56 -1.77
CA VAL A 42 4.29 1.70 -1.97
C VAL A 42 5.08 2.87 -2.54
N THR A 43 4.76 3.28 -3.76
CA THR A 43 5.50 4.32 -4.48
C THR A 43 4.61 5.40 -5.11
N SER A 44 3.28 5.27 -5.02
CA SER A 44 2.34 6.20 -5.63
C SER A 44 1.17 6.54 -4.70
N SER A 45 0.55 7.70 -4.93
CA SER A 45 -0.67 8.14 -4.28
C SER A 45 -1.82 7.12 -4.41
N LEU A 46 -1.93 6.45 -5.56
CA LEU A 46 -2.94 5.40 -5.76
C LEU A 46 -2.69 4.18 -4.87
N ASN A 47 -1.42 3.76 -4.72
CA ASN A 47 -1.09 2.65 -3.81
C ASN A 47 -1.33 3.03 -2.34
N ILE A 48 -1.09 4.29 -1.97
CA ILE A 48 -1.44 4.82 -0.65
C ILE A 48 -2.95 4.75 -0.44
N ALA A 49 -3.75 5.29 -1.38
CA ALA A 49 -5.20 5.28 -1.28
C ALA A 49 -5.76 3.85 -1.17
N LYS A 50 -5.27 2.92 -1.99
CA LYS A 50 -5.66 1.50 -1.93
C LYS A 50 -5.36 0.89 -0.56
N SER A 51 -4.16 1.13 -0.02
CA SER A 51 -3.78 0.59 1.30
C SER A 51 -4.65 1.14 2.43
N LEU A 52 -4.98 2.44 2.39
CA LEU A 52 -5.87 3.08 3.35
C LEU A 52 -7.31 2.57 3.22
N ALA A 53 -7.80 2.41 1.99
CA ALA A 53 -9.12 1.87 1.70
C ALA A 53 -9.25 0.40 2.14
N LEU A 54 -8.19 -0.40 2.02
CA LEU A 54 -8.14 -1.77 2.53
C LEU A 54 -8.19 -1.84 4.07
N GLY A 55 -7.91 -0.74 4.78
CA GLY A 55 -8.02 -0.69 6.25
C GLY A 55 -6.73 -0.34 6.99
N ALA A 56 -5.63 -0.06 6.30
CA ALA A 56 -4.43 0.44 6.96
C ALA A 56 -4.71 1.76 7.70
N LYS A 57 -4.13 1.94 8.88
CA LYS A 57 -4.21 3.18 9.65
C LYS A 57 -3.35 4.28 9.04
N ALA A 58 -2.18 3.90 8.57
CA ALA A 58 -1.23 4.76 7.89
C ALA A 58 -0.44 3.97 6.84
N VAL A 59 0.32 4.69 6.00
CA VAL A 59 1.16 4.08 4.96
C VAL A 59 2.58 4.60 5.09
N GLY A 60 3.55 3.69 5.14
CA GLY A 60 4.97 4.00 5.19
C GLY A 60 5.59 4.07 3.80
N LEU A 61 6.29 5.16 3.53
CA LEU A 61 7.08 5.38 2.32
C LEU A 61 8.55 5.50 2.71
N ALA A 62 9.42 4.62 2.23
CA ALA A 62 10.85 4.69 2.52
C ALA A 62 11.70 4.85 1.25
N GLY A 63 11.59 3.93 0.31
CA GLY A 63 12.48 3.89 -0.86
C GLY A 63 12.39 5.12 -1.75
N LEU A 64 11.21 5.60 -2.06
CA LEU A 64 11.00 6.80 -2.88
C LEU A 64 11.57 8.07 -2.22
N PRO A 65 11.24 8.41 -0.96
CA PRO A 65 11.81 9.57 -0.29
C PRO A 65 13.33 9.56 -0.20
N VAL A 66 13.92 8.42 0.16
CA VAL A 66 15.38 8.28 0.23
C VAL A 66 16.03 8.48 -1.14
N TYR A 67 15.49 7.84 -2.18
CA TYR A 67 15.98 8.02 -3.54
C TYR A 67 15.93 9.48 -4.01
N LEU A 68 14.81 10.15 -3.78
CA LEU A 68 14.63 11.55 -4.18
C LEU A 68 15.56 12.48 -3.42
N LEU A 69 15.70 12.28 -2.11
CA LEU A 69 16.58 13.08 -1.28
C LEU A 69 18.04 12.95 -1.73
N MET A 70 18.50 11.73 -1.92
CA MET A 70 19.90 11.47 -2.29
C MET A 70 20.24 11.91 -3.71
N LYS A 71 19.30 11.77 -4.66
CA LYS A 71 19.57 12.07 -6.07
C LYS A 71 19.27 13.52 -6.46
N TYR A 72 18.25 14.12 -5.85
CA TYR A 72 17.72 15.42 -6.28
C TYR A 72 17.62 16.46 -5.15
N GLY A 73 17.98 16.08 -3.93
CA GLY A 73 17.99 16.96 -2.78
C GLY A 73 16.60 17.21 -2.16
N ARG A 74 16.60 17.99 -1.07
CA ARG A 74 15.44 18.26 -0.23
C ARG A 74 14.26 18.89 -0.96
N GLU A 75 14.53 19.86 -1.81
CA GLU A 75 13.45 20.60 -2.50
C GLU A 75 12.61 19.69 -3.41
N ARG A 76 13.26 18.78 -4.14
CA ARG A 76 12.57 17.81 -4.98
C ARG A 76 11.71 16.85 -4.15
N LEU A 77 12.25 16.38 -3.02
CA LEU A 77 11.51 15.54 -2.09
C LEU A 77 10.24 16.25 -1.58
N VAL A 78 10.37 17.50 -1.12
CA VAL A 78 9.23 18.28 -0.61
C VAL A 78 8.16 18.47 -1.70
N ARG A 79 8.57 18.78 -2.93
CA ARG A 79 7.62 18.89 -4.06
C ARG A 79 6.88 17.58 -4.32
N GLU A 80 7.58 16.45 -4.27
CA GLU A 80 6.95 15.15 -4.50
C GLU A 80 5.96 14.77 -3.37
N ILE A 81 6.30 15.06 -2.11
CA ILE A 81 5.39 14.82 -0.98
C ILE A 81 4.10 15.66 -1.15
N LYS A 82 4.23 16.95 -1.49
CA LYS A 82 3.07 17.81 -1.75
C LYS A 82 2.22 17.32 -2.93
N LYS A 83 2.88 16.80 -3.97
CA LYS A 83 2.19 16.20 -5.12
C LYS A 83 1.40 14.95 -4.69
N ILE A 84 2.03 14.03 -3.96
CA ILE A 84 1.37 12.83 -3.44
C ILE A 84 0.14 13.20 -2.58
N GLU A 85 0.27 14.19 -1.69
CA GLU A 85 -0.84 14.67 -0.88
C GLU A 85 -2.00 15.21 -1.74
N LYS A 86 -1.69 16.03 -2.74
CA LYS A 86 -2.70 16.58 -3.67
C LYS A 86 -3.39 15.46 -4.45
N GLU A 87 -2.64 14.51 -4.97
CA GLU A 87 -3.17 13.38 -5.72
C GLU A 87 -4.05 12.47 -4.84
N LEU A 88 -3.64 12.23 -3.59
CA LEU A 88 -4.46 11.48 -2.64
C LEU A 88 -5.80 12.16 -2.38
N ARG A 89 -5.81 13.49 -2.18
CA ARG A 89 -7.05 14.27 -2.03
C ARG A 89 -7.94 14.14 -3.28
N LEU A 90 -7.37 14.16 -4.48
CA LEU A 90 -8.12 13.97 -5.73
C LEU A 90 -8.72 12.57 -5.83
N ILE A 91 -7.97 11.53 -5.47
CA ILE A 91 -8.45 10.15 -5.45
C ILE A 91 -9.63 10.02 -4.46
N MET A 92 -9.51 10.60 -3.27
CA MET A 92 -10.59 10.61 -2.28
C MET A 92 -11.83 11.33 -2.81
N LEU A 93 -11.67 12.50 -3.43
CA LEU A 93 -12.77 13.25 -4.04
C LEU A 93 -13.47 12.40 -5.12
N MET A 94 -12.71 11.78 -6.03
CA MET A 94 -13.24 10.92 -7.10
C MET A 94 -13.93 9.67 -6.57
N SER A 95 -13.55 9.21 -5.38
CA SER A 95 -14.17 8.07 -4.69
C SER A 95 -15.37 8.48 -3.82
N GLY A 96 -15.71 9.77 -3.74
CA GLY A 96 -16.76 10.28 -2.88
C GLY A 96 -16.44 10.28 -1.40
N ALA A 97 -15.15 10.22 -1.01
CA ALA A 97 -14.71 10.16 0.37
C ALA A 97 -14.16 11.51 0.84
N ALA A 98 -14.78 12.14 1.83
CA ALA A 98 -14.33 13.40 2.41
C ALA A 98 -13.20 13.21 3.46
N ASN A 99 -13.07 12.02 4.01
CA ASN A 99 -12.08 11.69 5.03
C ASN A 99 -11.64 10.21 4.94
N LEU A 100 -10.64 9.82 5.73
CA LEU A 100 -10.11 8.45 5.70
C LEU A 100 -11.10 7.40 6.23
N ALA A 101 -12.04 7.78 7.10
CA ALA A 101 -13.06 6.86 7.56
C ALA A 101 -14.03 6.51 6.43
N GLU A 102 -14.44 7.50 5.66
CA GLU A 102 -15.25 7.31 4.46
C GLU A 102 -14.50 6.57 3.37
N LEU A 103 -13.21 6.86 3.14
CA LEU A 103 -12.38 6.12 2.19
C LEU A 103 -12.35 4.62 2.48
N ARG A 104 -12.40 4.23 3.76
CA ARG A 104 -12.50 2.83 4.16
C ARG A 104 -13.86 2.20 3.90
N GLN A 105 -14.88 2.98 3.61
CA GLN A 105 -16.23 2.49 3.32
C GLN A 105 -16.53 2.41 1.83
N VAL A 106 -15.69 2.97 0.97
CA VAL A 106 -15.89 2.89 -0.48
C VAL A 106 -15.91 1.45 -0.94
N PRO A 107 -16.80 1.08 -1.88
CA PRO A 107 -16.82 -0.25 -2.45
C PRO A 107 -15.49 -0.58 -3.12
N LEU A 108 -14.92 -1.74 -2.79
CA LEU A 108 -13.66 -2.22 -3.37
C LEU A 108 -13.89 -3.50 -4.14
N VAL A 109 -13.24 -3.61 -5.29
CA VAL A 109 -13.21 -4.83 -6.09
C VAL A 109 -11.83 -5.44 -5.99
N ILE A 110 -11.74 -6.61 -5.38
CA ILE A 110 -10.50 -7.39 -5.31
C ILE A 110 -10.52 -8.43 -6.42
N THR A 111 -9.50 -8.45 -7.25
CA THR A 111 -9.39 -9.35 -8.40
C THR A 111 -8.05 -10.08 -8.45
N GLY A 112 -7.92 -11.03 -9.37
CA GLY A 112 -6.68 -11.76 -9.65
C GLY A 112 -6.13 -12.52 -8.44
N ALA A 113 -4.81 -12.61 -8.35
CA ALA A 113 -4.12 -13.40 -7.34
C ALA A 113 -4.50 -13.02 -5.89
N THR A 114 -4.81 -11.74 -5.64
CA THR A 114 -5.23 -11.31 -4.30
C THR A 114 -6.59 -11.89 -3.92
N ALA A 115 -7.57 -11.87 -4.83
CA ALA A 115 -8.89 -12.46 -4.59
C ALA A 115 -8.79 -13.97 -4.37
N GLU A 116 -8.00 -14.65 -5.22
CA GLU A 116 -7.78 -16.10 -5.09
C GLU A 116 -7.10 -16.46 -3.76
N TRP A 117 -6.11 -15.68 -3.34
CA TRP A 117 -5.46 -15.87 -2.06
C TRP A 117 -6.44 -15.76 -0.89
N LEU A 118 -7.25 -14.69 -0.87
CA LEU A 118 -8.25 -14.48 0.18
C LEU A 118 -9.24 -15.65 0.25
N ARG A 119 -9.70 -16.13 -0.91
CA ARG A 119 -10.61 -17.27 -1.00
C ARG A 119 -10.00 -18.54 -0.40
N GLN A 120 -8.77 -18.90 -0.79
CA GLN A 120 -8.08 -20.09 -0.30
C GLN A 120 -7.73 -20.02 1.19
N ARG A 121 -7.48 -18.82 1.69
CA ARG A 121 -7.16 -18.58 3.10
C ARG A 121 -8.40 -18.34 3.97
N ASN A 122 -9.61 -18.37 3.39
CA ASN A 122 -10.86 -18.04 4.07
C ASN A 122 -10.81 -16.70 4.81
N ILE A 123 -10.14 -15.70 4.20
CA ILE A 123 -10.07 -14.35 4.74
C ILE A 123 -11.29 -13.59 4.24
N PRO A 124 -12.23 -13.21 5.13
CA PRO A 124 -13.37 -12.42 4.73
C PRO A 124 -12.88 -11.05 4.28
N PHE A 125 -13.21 -10.70 3.04
CA PHE A 125 -13.10 -9.34 2.57
C PHE A 125 -14.50 -8.74 2.56
N ARG A 126 -14.61 -7.48 2.98
CA ARG A 126 -15.91 -6.79 3.03
C ARG A 126 -16.62 -6.91 1.68
N PRO A 127 -17.92 -7.27 1.66
CA PRO A 127 -18.72 -7.13 0.47
C PRO A 127 -18.89 -5.67 0.07
#